data_ceea807fbfee9f4ccf3ca32aca74dc44
#
_entry.id   ceea807fbfee9f4ccf3ca32aca74dc44
#
_cell.length_a   1.000
_cell.length_b   1.000
_cell.length_c   1.000
_cell.angle_alpha   90.00
_cell.angle_beta   90.00
_cell.angle_gamma   90.00
#
_symmetry.space_group_name_H-M   'P 1'
#
loop_
_entity.id
_entity.type
_entity.pdbx_description
1 polymer ?
#
loop_
_entity_poly.entity_id
_entity_poly.type
_entity_poly.pdbx_seq_one_letter_code
_entity_poly.pdbx_strand_id
1 'polypeptide(L)'
;MDSSRIDLQKNSSLSTKDKKNKKVDTTHYSPKKAAIWGAAFPGLGQVYNKKYWKLPIVYGVLGTVIYFVASNGIKLKKFNGYIRNIYDSIPNPSPYNTLGLSEIETFRDGYRKNLQIACFGTIFAWGLSIVDAVVDAHLRHFDISDKLTLKI
;
A
#
# COMPACT_ATOMS: atom_id res chain seq x y z
N MET A 1 61.91 22.69 25.56
CA MET A 1 60.44 22.73 25.67
C MET A 1 59.88 22.03 24.44
N ASP A 2 59.32 20.84 24.63
CA ASP A 2 59.28 19.76 23.64
C ASP A 2 58.09 19.90 22.62
N SER A 3 58.41 20.22 21.37
CA SER A 3 57.48 20.40 20.27
C SER A 3 56.63 19.16 20.02
N SER A 4 57.14 17.99 20.35
CA SER A 4 56.45 16.71 20.19
C SER A 4 55.20 16.55 21.07
N ARG A 5 55.14 17.23 22.21
CA ARG A 5 53.96 17.21 23.10
C ARG A 5 52.80 18.05 22.58
N ILE A 6 53.11 19.11 21.85
CA ILE A 6 52.08 20.01 21.26
C ILE A 6 51.37 19.32 20.11
N ASP A 7 52.10 18.54 19.31
CA ASP A 7 51.52 17.82 18.16
C ASP A 7 50.63 16.64 18.57
N LEU A 8 50.99 15.95 19.66
CA LEU A 8 50.16 14.87 20.23
C LEU A 8 48.83 15.40 20.82
N GLN A 9 48.87 16.58 21.44
CA GLN A 9 47.70 17.20 22.06
C GLN A 9 46.78 17.80 21.00
N LYS A 10 47.32 18.30 19.87
CA LYS A 10 46.56 18.81 18.73
C LYS A 10 45.89 17.70 17.96
N ASN A 11 46.52 16.54 17.78
CA ASN A 11 45.93 15.39 17.12
C ASN A 11 44.84 14.70 17.96
N SER A 12 44.95 14.69 19.28
CA SER A 12 43.92 14.16 20.18
C SER A 12 42.64 15.03 20.18
N SER A 13 42.82 16.36 20.07
CA SER A 13 41.70 17.31 20.04
C SER A 13 40.98 17.33 18.69
N LEU A 14 41.64 17.02 17.57
CA LEU A 14 41.05 16.88 16.24
C LEU A 14 40.27 15.57 16.13
N SER A 15 40.77 14.47 16.70
CA SER A 15 40.08 13.17 16.69
C SER A 15 38.78 13.16 17.51
N THR A 16 38.65 14.01 18.52
CA THR A 16 37.47 14.13 19.37
C THR A 16 36.40 15.02 18.78
N LYS A 17 36.75 15.94 17.85
CA LYS A 17 35.75 16.81 17.20
C LYS A 17 34.98 16.13 16.07
N ASP A 18 35.61 15.20 15.36
CA ASP A 18 34.90 14.47 14.26
C ASP A 18 33.93 13.39 14.73
N LYS A 19 34.02 12.97 16.01
CA LYS A 19 33.07 11.99 16.58
C LYS A 19 31.77 12.59 17.11
N LYS A 20 31.64 13.92 17.19
CA LYS A 20 30.55 14.59 17.92
C LYS A 20 29.35 14.99 17.04
N ASN A 21 29.33 14.72 15.73
CA ASN A 21 28.25 15.17 14.84
C ASN A 21 27.60 14.09 13.97
N LYS A 22 27.73 12.82 14.33
CA LYS A 22 26.78 11.85 13.80
C LYS A 22 25.52 11.91 14.66
N LYS A 23 24.63 12.87 14.40
CA LYS A 23 23.24 12.81 14.87
C LYS A 23 22.72 11.43 14.49
N VAL A 24 22.64 10.54 15.47
CA VAL A 24 21.84 9.32 15.35
C VAL A 24 20.43 9.83 15.20
N ASP A 25 19.94 9.83 13.97
CA ASP A 25 18.53 10.07 13.66
C ASP A 25 17.73 8.94 14.32
N THR A 26 17.45 9.12 15.61
CA THR A 26 16.47 8.31 16.34
C THR A 26 15.07 8.74 15.89
N THR A 27 14.79 8.59 14.61
CA THR A 27 13.42 8.63 14.13
C THR A 27 12.73 7.39 14.72
N HIS A 28 12.04 7.58 15.84
CA HIS A 28 11.23 6.58 16.51
C HIS A 28 10.10 6.15 15.55
N TYR A 29 10.35 5.10 14.77
CA TYR A 29 9.33 4.49 13.92
C TYR A 29 8.27 3.84 14.82
N SER A 30 7.13 4.50 14.96
CA SER A 30 6.02 4.00 15.77
C SER A 30 5.13 3.09 14.94
N PRO A 31 4.95 1.80 15.33
CA PRO A 31 4.03 0.89 14.64
C PRO A 31 2.60 1.44 14.57
N LYS A 32 2.15 2.16 15.61
CA LYS A 32 0.84 2.83 15.63
C LYS A 32 0.70 3.89 14.52
N LYS A 33 1.74 4.70 14.32
CA LYS A 33 1.74 5.71 13.23
C LYS A 33 1.75 5.04 11.86
N ALA A 34 2.54 3.97 11.67
CA ALA A 34 2.55 3.21 10.42
C ALA A 34 1.18 2.61 10.10
N ALA A 35 0.47 2.07 11.11
CA ALA A 35 -0.88 1.55 10.96
C ALA A 35 -1.89 2.66 10.57
N ILE A 36 -1.85 3.82 11.24
CA ILE A 36 -2.76 4.95 10.95
C ILE A 36 -2.53 5.48 9.52
N TRP A 37 -1.28 5.67 9.10
CA TRP A 37 -0.97 6.12 7.75
C TRP A 37 -1.33 5.08 6.70
N GLY A 38 -1.11 3.79 6.97
CA GLY A 38 -1.52 2.69 6.09
C GLY A 38 -3.04 2.53 5.98
N ALA A 39 -3.78 2.84 7.06
CA ALA A 39 -5.24 2.83 7.06
C ALA A 39 -5.84 4.04 6.32
N ALA A 40 -5.19 5.22 6.39
CA ALA A 40 -5.65 6.42 5.68
C ALA A 40 -5.56 6.26 4.16
N PHE A 41 -4.42 5.77 3.66
CA PHE A 41 -4.22 5.49 2.24
C PHE A 41 -3.32 4.27 2.05
N PRO A 42 -3.68 3.34 1.15
CA PRO A 42 -2.83 2.20 0.83
C PRO A 42 -1.47 2.68 0.29
N GLY A 43 -0.38 2.19 0.90
CA GLY A 43 0.99 2.58 0.57
C GLY A 43 1.61 3.68 1.44
N LEU A 44 0.84 4.53 2.14
CA LEU A 44 1.42 5.57 3.01
C LEU A 44 2.20 4.98 4.20
N GLY A 45 1.79 3.84 4.74
CA GLY A 45 2.56 3.14 5.76
C GLY A 45 3.95 2.71 5.27
N GLN A 46 4.07 2.35 4.00
CA GLN A 46 5.34 1.98 3.37
C GLN A 46 6.21 3.22 3.08
N VAL A 47 5.61 4.34 2.71
CA VAL A 47 6.30 5.64 2.61
C VAL A 47 6.86 6.05 3.97
N TYR A 48 6.05 5.95 5.03
CA TYR A 48 6.48 6.22 6.40
C TYR A 48 7.69 5.36 6.80
N ASN A 49 7.69 4.07 6.41
CA ASN A 49 8.79 3.15 6.66
C ASN A 49 9.97 3.32 5.69
N LYS A 50 9.95 4.30 4.77
CA LYS A 50 10.97 4.56 3.73
C LYS A 50 11.27 3.34 2.84
N LYS A 51 10.29 2.44 2.65
CA LYS A 51 10.40 1.26 1.78
C LYS A 51 9.76 1.52 0.41
N TYR A 52 10.30 2.51 -0.31
CA TYR A 52 9.74 2.98 -1.59
C TYR A 52 9.69 1.92 -2.68
N TRP A 53 10.55 0.90 -2.63
CA TRP A 53 10.56 -0.18 -3.62
C TRP A 53 9.30 -1.05 -3.60
N LYS A 54 8.55 -1.07 -2.47
CA LYS A 54 7.27 -1.79 -2.35
C LYS A 54 6.11 -1.00 -2.96
N LEU A 55 6.22 0.32 -3.13
CA LEU A 55 5.16 1.17 -3.65
C LEU A 55 4.68 0.77 -5.05
N PRO A 56 5.56 0.52 -6.05
CA PRO A 56 5.09 0.14 -7.38
C PRO A 56 4.31 -1.17 -7.37
N ILE A 57 4.63 -2.11 -6.47
CA ILE A 57 3.90 -3.37 -6.32
C ILE A 57 2.49 -3.11 -5.78
N VAL A 58 2.38 -2.31 -4.71
CA VAL A 58 1.08 -1.96 -4.09
C VAL A 58 0.18 -1.22 -5.06
N TYR A 59 0.72 -0.21 -5.77
CA TYR A 59 -0.06 0.53 -6.75
C TYR A 59 -0.38 -0.28 -8.00
N GLY A 60 0.46 -1.23 -8.39
CA GLY A 60 0.17 -2.19 -9.46
C GLY A 60 -1.03 -3.08 -9.12
N VAL A 61 -1.04 -3.64 -7.91
CA VAL A 61 -2.18 -4.44 -7.42
C VAL A 61 -3.44 -3.58 -7.33
N LEU A 62 -3.35 -2.40 -6.72
CA LEU A 62 -4.50 -1.48 -6.62
C LEU A 62 -5.05 -1.08 -7.99
N GLY A 63 -4.18 -0.72 -8.94
CA GLY A 63 -4.59 -0.36 -10.30
C GLY A 63 -5.34 -1.49 -10.98
N THR A 64 -4.86 -2.72 -10.84
CA THR A 64 -5.52 -3.91 -11.38
C THR A 64 -6.90 -4.11 -10.76
N VAL A 65 -7.01 -4.02 -9.44
CA VAL A 65 -8.30 -4.20 -8.75
C VAL A 65 -9.29 -3.09 -9.10
N ILE A 66 -8.85 -1.83 -9.14
CA ILE A 66 -9.69 -0.69 -9.56
C ILE A 66 -10.20 -0.91 -10.99
N TYR A 67 -9.35 -1.37 -11.89
CA TYR A 67 -9.76 -1.71 -13.26
C TYR A 67 -10.84 -2.80 -13.27
N PHE A 68 -10.68 -3.88 -12.49
CA PHE A 68 -11.68 -4.94 -12.38
C PHE A 68 -13.00 -4.44 -11.80
N VAL A 69 -12.98 -3.64 -10.76
CA VAL A 69 -14.18 -3.03 -10.15
C VAL A 69 -14.89 -2.13 -11.17
N ALA A 70 -14.17 -1.25 -11.83
CA ALA A 70 -14.74 -0.32 -12.80
C ALA A 70 -15.32 -1.06 -14.01
N SER A 71 -14.59 -2.01 -14.58
CA SER A 71 -15.04 -2.74 -15.78
C SER A 71 -16.27 -3.61 -15.51
N ASN A 72 -16.31 -4.32 -14.37
CA ASN A 72 -17.46 -5.12 -13.99
C ASN A 72 -18.65 -4.24 -13.58
N GLY A 73 -18.40 -3.10 -12.91
CA GLY A 73 -19.45 -2.15 -12.55
C GLY A 73 -20.13 -1.51 -13.79
N ILE A 74 -19.36 -1.15 -14.80
CA ILE A 74 -19.88 -0.61 -16.07
C ILE A 74 -20.74 -1.67 -16.78
N LYS A 75 -20.24 -2.92 -16.85
CA LYS A 75 -20.97 -4.02 -17.46
C LYS A 75 -22.25 -4.35 -16.70
N LEU A 76 -22.20 -4.40 -15.36
CA LEU A 76 -23.36 -4.60 -14.52
C LEU A 76 -24.45 -3.54 -14.78
N LYS A 77 -24.07 -2.26 -14.84
CA LYS A 77 -24.99 -1.15 -15.17
C LYS A 77 -25.60 -1.32 -16.56
N LYS A 78 -24.80 -1.74 -17.54
CA LYS A 78 -25.27 -2.00 -18.91
C LYS A 78 -26.31 -3.11 -18.97
N PHE A 79 -26.06 -4.25 -18.32
CA PHE A 79 -26.99 -5.37 -18.30
C PHE A 79 -28.27 -5.07 -17.50
N ASN A 80 -28.20 -4.28 -16.43
CA ASN A 80 -29.39 -3.75 -15.76
C ASN A 80 -30.24 -2.88 -16.69
N GLY A 81 -29.60 -2.09 -17.56
CA GLY A 81 -30.27 -1.32 -18.59
C GLY A 81 -31.01 -2.23 -19.62
N TYR A 82 -30.35 -3.31 -20.02
CA TYR A 82 -30.97 -4.28 -20.97
C TYR A 82 -32.16 -4.99 -20.37
N ILE A 83 -32.14 -5.36 -19.09
CA ILE A 83 -33.28 -5.92 -18.38
C ILE A 83 -34.44 -4.93 -18.37
N ARG A 84 -34.15 -3.65 -18.07
CA ARG A 84 -35.17 -2.60 -18.10
C ARG A 84 -35.79 -2.43 -19.50
N ASN A 85 -34.97 -2.44 -20.55
CA ASN A 85 -35.44 -2.37 -21.91
C ASN A 85 -36.43 -3.47 -22.25
N ILE A 86 -36.21 -4.72 -21.77
CA ILE A 86 -37.13 -5.83 -21.96
C ILE A 86 -38.47 -5.53 -21.30
N TYR A 87 -38.50 -5.02 -20.07
CA TYR A 87 -39.74 -4.64 -19.39
C TYR A 87 -40.46 -3.51 -20.08
N ASP A 88 -39.73 -2.55 -20.65
CA ASP A 88 -40.27 -1.40 -21.38
C ASP A 88 -40.59 -1.75 -22.86
N SER A 89 -40.42 -3.02 -23.28
CA SER A 89 -40.62 -3.48 -24.67
C SER A 89 -39.70 -2.75 -25.69
N ILE A 90 -38.56 -2.27 -25.25
CA ILE A 90 -37.53 -1.62 -26.08
C ILE A 90 -36.52 -2.68 -26.55
N PRO A 91 -36.23 -2.81 -27.86
CA PRO A 91 -35.26 -3.77 -28.34
C PRO A 91 -33.86 -3.45 -27.83
N ASN A 92 -33.14 -4.46 -27.33
CA ASN A 92 -31.74 -4.32 -26.94
C ASN A 92 -30.82 -4.22 -28.17
N PRO A 93 -29.64 -3.58 -28.07
CA PRO A 93 -28.72 -3.52 -29.18
C PRO A 93 -28.11 -4.89 -29.50
N SER A 94 -27.76 -5.09 -30.77
CA SER A 94 -27.06 -6.31 -31.22
C SER A 94 -25.70 -6.45 -30.46
N PRO A 95 -25.30 -7.69 -30.09
CA PRO A 95 -25.93 -8.99 -30.33
C PRO A 95 -26.96 -9.42 -29.28
N TYR A 96 -27.36 -8.54 -28.35
CA TYR A 96 -28.20 -8.88 -27.20
C TYR A 96 -29.73 -8.79 -27.51
N ASN A 97 -30.08 -8.41 -28.73
CA ASN A 97 -31.48 -8.23 -29.17
C ASN A 97 -32.27 -9.54 -29.29
N THR A 98 -31.58 -10.67 -29.40
CA THR A 98 -32.17 -12.01 -29.51
C THR A 98 -32.23 -12.78 -28.20
N LEU A 99 -31.60 -12.24 -27.15
CA LEU A 99 -31.54 -12.88 -25.85
C LEU A 99 -32.79 -12.63 -25.02
N GLY A 100 -33.25 -13.69 -24.37
CA GLY A 100 -34.36 -13.60 -23.40
C GLY A 100 -33.92 -13.00 -22.06
N LEU A 101 -34.92 -12.71 -21.21
CA LEU A 101 -34.73 -12.13 -19.89
C LEU A 101 -33.75 -12.98 -19.04
N SER A 102 -33.95 -14.29 -18.99
CA SER A 102 -33.13 -15.19 -18.16
C SER A 102 -31.67 -15.24 -18.57
N GLU A 103 -31.39 -15.13 -19.87
CA GLU A 103 -30.03 -15.10 -20.38
C GLU A 103 -29.32 -13.80 -20.00
N ILE A 104 -30.00 -12.66 -20.15
CA ILE A 104 -29.47 -11.35 -19.76
C ILE A 104 -29.27 -11.26 -18.25
N GLU A 105 -30.15 -11.84 -17.45
CA GLU A 105 -30.00 -11.93 -16.00
C GLU A 105 -28.79 -12.77 -15.61
N THR A 106 -28.52 -13.86 -16.30
CA THR A 106 -27.35 -14.69 -16.08
C THR A 106 -26.05 -13.89 -16.29
N PHE A 107 -25.95 -13.09 -17.35
CA PHE A 107 -24.82 -12.19 -17.59
C PHE A 107 -24.69 -11.14 -16.49
N ARG A 108 -25.82 -10.48 -16.13
CA ARG A 108 -25.85 -9.50 -15.03
C ARG A 108 -25.31 -10.08 -13.72
N ASP A 109 -25.79 -11.26 -13.34
CA ASP A 109 -25.41 -11.90 -12.08
C ASP A 109 -23.95 -12.36 -12.09
N GLY A 110 -23.42 -12.77 -13.23
CA GLY A 110 -22.00 -13.01 -13.42
C GLY A 110 -21.15 -11.77 -13.13
N TYR A 111 -21.50 -10.62 -13.71
CA TYR A 111 -20.78 -9.37 -13.45
C TYR A 111 -20.96 -8.86 -12.02
N ARG A 112 -22.15 -9.03 -11.43
CA ARG A 112 -22.41 -8.72 -10.02
C ARG A 112 -21.52 -9.54 -9.08
N LYS A 113 -21.42 -10.85 -9.31
CA LYS A 113 -20.55 -11.75 -8.55
C LYS A 113 -19.07 -11.35 -8.67
N ASN A 114 -18.62 -11.08 -9.90
CA ASN A 114 -17.24 -10.64 -10.15
C ASN A 114 -16.93 -9.30 -9.44
N LEU A 115 -17.88 -8.37 -9.46
CA LEU A 115 -17.76 -7.09 -8.74
C LEU A 115 -17.66 -7.30 -7.23
N GLN A 116 -18.49 -8.18 -6.66
CA GLN A 116 -18.43 -8.51 -5.23
C GLN A 116 -17.08 -9.10 -4.85
N ILE A 117 -16.59 -10.09 -5.62
CA ILE A 117 -15.27 -10.70 -5.38
C ILE A 117 -14.16 -9.66 -5.47
N ALA A 118 -14.20 -8.77 -6.46
CA ALA A 118 -13.22 -7.70 -6.60
C ALA A 118 -13.23 -6.72 -5.42
N CYS A 119 -14.43 -6.35 -4.92
CA CYS A 119 -14.55 -5.49 -3.72
C CYS A 119 -13.97 -6.16 -2.47
N PHE A 120 -14.29 -7.43 -2.21
CA PHE A 120 -13.71 -8.18 -1.10
C PHE A 120 -12.19 -8.33 -1.24
N GLY A 121 -11.70 -8.62 -2.44
CA GLY A 121 -10.28 -8.68 -2.76
C GLY A 121 -9.56 -7.36 -2.48
N THR A 122 -10.19 -6.22 -2.78
CA THR A 122 -9.65 -4.89 -2.47
C THR A 122 -9.46 -4.68 -0.97
N ILE A 123 -10.50 -4.96 -0.19
CA ILE A 123 -10.47 -4.82 1.28
C ILE A 123 -9.39 -5.72 1.88
N PHE A 124 -9.29 -6.95 1.40
CA PHE A 124 -8.30 -7.91 1.85
C PHE A 124 -6.86 -7.46 1.52
N ALA A 125 -6.62 -7.05 0.27
CA ALA A 125 -5.31 -6.54 -0.16
C ALA A 125 -4.90 -5.29 0.63
N TRP A 126 -5.85 -4.39 0.92
CA TRP A 126 -5.60 -3.22 1.75
C TRP A 126 -5.24 -3.62 3.19
N GLY A 127 -6.00 -4.54 3.79
CA GLY A 127 -5.71 -5.07 5.12
C GLY A 127 -4.30 -5.67 5.22
N LEU A 128 -3.90 -6.48 4.24
CA LEU A 128 -2.54 -7.02 4.16
C LEU A 128 -1.47 -5.93 4.06
N SER A 129 -1.71 -4.87 3.31
CA SER A 129 -0.79 -3.72 3.20
C SER A 129 -0.59 -3.00 4.55
N ILE A 130 -1.64 -2.88 5.36
CA ILE A 130 -1.55 -2.31 6.72
C ILE A 130 -0.71 -3.22 7.61
N VAL A 131 -0.98 -4.53 7.61
CA VAL A 131 -0.23 -5.52 8.41
C VAL A 131 1.25 -5.49 8.03
N ASP A 132 1.59 -5.51 6.74
CA ASP A 132 2.98 -5.42 6.26
C ASP A 132 3.68 -4.15 6.77
N ALA A 133 3.00 -2.99 6.72
CA ALA A 133 3.55 -1.73 7.22
C ALA A 133 3.80 -1.75 8.74
N VAL A 134 2.92 -2.37 9.51
CA VAL A 134 3.04 -2.52 10.97
C VAL A 134 4.20 -3.46 11.32
N VAL A 135 4.30 -4.61 10.66
CA VAL A 135 5.38 -5.58 10.85
C VAL A 135 6.73 -4.94 10.54
N ASP A 136 6.84 -4.24 9.42
CA ASP A 136 8.06 -3.52 9.04
C ASP A 136 8.48 -2.46 10.09
N ALA A 137 7.51 -1.76 10.68
CA ALA A 137 7.78 -0.78 11.72
C ALA A 137 8.25 -1.44 13.02
N HIS A 138 7.68 -2.59 13.41
CA HIS A 138 8.11 -3.37 14.57
C HIS A 138 9.54 -3.89 14.41
N LEU A 139 9.85 -4.51 13.27
CA LEU A 139 11.18 -5.06 13.00
C LEU A 139 12.26 -3.98 13.05
N ARG A 140 11.99 -2.78 12.56
CA ARG A 140 12.92 -1.65 12.66
C ARG A 140 13.16 -1.19 14.09
N HIS A 141 12.16 -1.28 14.95
CA HIS A 141 12.30 -0.91 16.35
C HIS A 141 13.29 -1.85 17.09
N PHE A 142 13.25 -3.15 16.81
CA PHE A 142 14.16 -4.15 17.37
C PHE A 142 15.61 -3.92 16.93
N ASP A 143 15.83 -3.67 15.63
CA ASP A 143 17.18 -3.51 15.03
C ASP A 143 17.96 -2.30 15.59
N ILE A 144 17.25 -1.27 16.07
CA ILE A 144 17.84 -0.09 16.70
C ILE A 144 18.21 -0.38 18.16
N SER A 145 17.43 -1.19 18.87
CA SER A 145 17.67 -1.54 20.27
C SER A 145 18.94 -2.37 20.43
N ASP A 146 19.16 -3.35 19.56
CA ASP A 146 20.35 -4.23 19.62
C ASP A 146 21.66 -3.48 19.32
N LYS A 147 21.63 -2.50 18.42
CA LYS A 147 22.80 -1.66 18.12
C LYS A 147 23.22 -0.73 19.25
N LEU A 148 22.32 -0.42 20.18
CA LEU A 148 22.62 0.40 21.36
C LEU A 148 23.21 -0.44 22.49
N THR A 149 22.87 -1.74 22.59
CA THR A 149 23.34 -2.64 23.65
C THR A 149 24.78 -3.12 23.41
N LEU A 150 25.27 -3.13 22.17
CA LEU A 150 26.63 -3.55 21.81
C LEU A 150 27.70 -2.46 21.97
N LYS A 151 27.39 -1.33 22.61
CA LYS A 151 28.29 -0.17 22.73
C LYS A 151 28.72 0.12 24.16
N ILE A 152 28.72 -0.91 25.01
CA ILE A 152 29.34 -0.87 26.35
C ILE A 152 30.70 -1.56 26.32
#